data_a402b654c0418c0612af05d40ca80598
#
_entry.id   a402b654c0418c0612af05d40ca80598
#
_cell.length_a   1.000
_cell.length_b   1.000
_cell.length_c   1.000
_cell.angle_alpha   90.00
_cell.angle_beta   90.00
_cell.angle_gamma   90.00
#
_symmetry.space_group_name_H-M   'P 1'
#
loop_
_entity.id
_entity.type
_entity.pdbx_description
1 polymer ?
#
loop_
_entity_poly.entity_id
_entity_poly.type
_entity_poly.pdbx_seq_one_letter_code
_entity_poly.pdbx_strand_id
1 'polypeptide(L)'
;MKKSFANKIKRPLALCMAIIILTLCGCAGNQQNAESTPDASEPIETPALLAPTPAPAPVYGGTLRLAMPENADTSDPLSVNTKEMLGFFSLIYESLIVIDQLGVVTPKLAENWSCDDTGLVWTMKLRSSARWQDTGANVTAADVVYSFERIKQTGGYYSYATDKVESIAAGSDGSVVVTMKQQGIASLYALNFPVIENPTASTSRYGAGTGPYYITSISGDKVTLEINQNWWKEEPYIEKIEFYQRSSNDVSLASYVAGQLDTVFTSSLSVGRYREDGVTNVMDVMTQTAEVMLFNYGNSELSNPLVRQAIAYALNRSAIITNVYMNRARACDVPIAPDSWLYNSRSKVYDYNTELALSLFDQAGWKDTDGDGYLEKNAHRYDELTLKLLVNKSTDSTRETAAGVIASQLEAIGIHVEIVTAGFTLGDSSSEYAQMLENKNFDIALVGFNLARDCDILPYIDASGAYNYGGYRNDALSALARSLNTARDEAACREAADALQMSFVEDLPFITLYFRLSSILYHASVKGLESEREPDLMSNIANWYIES
;
A
#
# COMPACT_ATOMS: atom_id res chain seq x y z
N MET A 1 -27.08 -5.43 58.57
CA MET A 1 -27.85 -4.18 58.75
C MET A 1 -27.87 -3.48 57.41
N LYS A 2 -28.94 -3.62 56.63
CA LYS A 2 -30.03 -2.65 56.33
C LYS A 2 -29.44 -1.32 55.83
N LYS A 3 -29.78 -0.77 54.65
CA LYS A 3 -30.92 -0.78 53.69
C LYS A 3 -30.39 -0.10 52.42
N SER A 4 -30.56 -0.59 51.20
CA SER A 4 -31.71 -0.39 50.31
C SER A 4 -32.13 1.08 50.09
N PHE A 5 -31.93 1.56 48.83
CA PHE A 5 -33.04 2.25 48.12
C PHE A 5 -32.80 2.20 46.59
N ALA A 6 -33.69 1.50 45.95
CA ALA A 6 -33.91 1.56 44.50
C ALA A 6 -34.81 2.76 44.19
N ASN A 7 -34.61 3.42 43.06
CA ASN A 7 -35.74 3.99 42.40
C ASN A 7 -35.55 3.99 40.88
N LYS A 8 -36.42 3.27 40.22
CA LYS A 8 -36.73 3.27 38.80
C LYS A 8 -37.46 4.56 38.44
N ILE A 9 -37.15 5.15 37.29
CA ILE A 9 -38.17 5.86 36.52
C ILE A 9 -37.89 5.67 35.01
N LYS A 10 -38.87 5.22 34.39
CA LYS A 10 -39.29 4.85 33.05
C LYS A 10 -38.98 5.86 31.95
N ARG A 11 -38.74 5.33 30.75
CA ARG A 11 -38.96 5.94 29.44
C ARG A 11 -40.43 6.35 29.28
N PRO A 12 -40.75 7.34 28.37
CA PRO A 12 -41.35 6.89 27.15
C PRO A 12 -40.83 7.56 25.85
N LEU A 13 -41.03 6.83 24.80
CA LEU A 13 -41.14 7.09 23.39
C LEU A 13 -42.11 8.19 23.03
N ALA A 14 -41.84 8.98 21.98
CA ALA A 14 -42.74 9.51 20.96
C ALA A 14 -41.94 10.48 20.09
N LEU A 15 -41.68 10.26 18.85
CA LEU A 15 -42.51 10.22 17.62
C LEU A 15 -43.18 11.55 17.27
N CYS A 16 -43.05 11.91 16.03
CA CYS A 16 -43.79 12.84 15.17
C CYS A 16 -43.16 14.17 14.85
N MET A 17 -42.78 14.26 13.58
CA MET A 17 -43.50 14.91 12.45
C MET A 17 -43.47 16.43 12.49
N ALA A 18 -42.77 16.98 11.57
CA ALA A 18 -43.16 17.64 10.31
C ALA A 18 -44.23 18.73 10.41
N ILE A 19 -44.06 19.70 9.55
CA ILE A 19 -45.09 20.55 8.94
C ILE A 19 -45.07 22.01 9.35
N ILE A 20 -44.61 22.84 8.38
CA ILE A 20 -45.41 23.76 7.55
C ILE A 20 -45.65 25.14 8.17
N ILE A 21 -45.13 26.13 7.49
CA ILE A 21 -45.77 27.03 6.49
C ILE A 21 -46.39 28.28 7.04
N LEU A 22 -46.08 29.35 6.30
CA LEU A 22 -46.93 30.51 5.94
C LEU A 22 -47.36 31.42 7.09
N THR A 23 -47.24 32.66 6.92
CA THR A 23 -48.09 33.59 6.17
C THR A 23 -47.61 34.99 6.35
N LEU A 24 -47.58 35.75 5.29
CA LEU A 24 -48.54 36.76 4.88
C LEU A 24 -48.65 37.93 5.84
N CYS A 25 -48.52 39.12 5.47
CA CYS A 25 -49.36 40.05 4.65
C CYS A 25 -48.66 41.40 4.67
N GLY A 26 -48.73 42.27 3.77
CA GLY A 26 -49.71 42.66 2.82
C GLY A 26 -49.78 44.17 2.69
N CYS A 27 -50.27 44.56 1.57
CA CYS A 27 -51.01 45.78 1.24
C CYS A 27 -50.20 47.09 1.15
N ALA A 28 -50.37 47.95 0.21
CA ALA A 28 -51.45 48.19 -0.77
C ALA A 28 -51.00 49.24 -1.80
N GLY A 29 -51.64 49.21 -2.94
CA GLY A 29 -52.02 50.47 -3.58
C GLY A 29 -51.74 50.64 -5.09
N ASN A 30 -52.70 50.21 -5.92
CA ASN A 30 -53.41 50.98 -6.99
C ASN A 30 -52.61 51.58 -8.17
N GLN A 31 -52.82 51.25 -9.40
CA GLN A 31 -53.93 51.46 -10.36
C GLN A 31 -53.55 51.01 -11.77
N GLN A 32 -54.50 50.28 -12.36
CA GLN A 32 -54.96 50.22 -13.76
C GLN A 32 -54.01 50.51 -14.92
N ASN A 33 -53.80 49.51 -15.81
CA ASN A 33 -54.40 49.54 -17.14
C ASN A 33 -54.40 48.15 -17.77
N ALA A 34 -55.52 47.87 -18.43
CA ALA A 34 -55.78 46.66 -19.17
C ALA A 34 -55.00 46.61 -20.46
N GLU A 35 -54.53 45.43 -20.86
CA GLU A 35 -54.80 44.86 -22.18
C GLU A 35 -54.04 43.55 -22.42
N SER A 36 -54.77 42.62 -23.00
CA SER A 36 -54.36 41.45 -23.80
C SER A 36 -53.62 40.31 -23.07
N THR A 37 -54.38 39.22 -22.85
CA THR A 37 -53.89 37.86 -22.77
C THR A 37 -53.22 37.40 -24.07
N PRO A 38 -52.07 36.69 -23.97
CA PRO A 38 -51.81 35.58 -24.85
C PRO A 38 -51.73 34.25 -24.03
N ASP A 39 -52.49 33.38 -24.51
CA ASP A 39 -52.46 31.94 -24.65
C ASP A 39 -51.44 31.12 -23.88
N ALA A 40 -51.89 29.95 -23.50
CA ALA A 40 -51.27 28.86 -22.78
C ALA A 40 -49.76 28.69 -23.02
N SER A 41 -48.96 28.83 -21.96
CA SER A 41 -47.59 28.35 -21.95
C SER A 41 -47.56 26.80 -21.93
N GLU A 42 -46.97 26.24 -22.98
CA GLU A 42 -46.59 24.82 -23.04
C GLU A 42 -45.75 24.42 -21.84
N PRO A 43 -45.88 23.18 -21.33
CA PRO A 43 -45.04 22.69 -20.24
C PRO A 43 -43.58 22.66 -20.69
N ILE A 44 -42.69 23.29 -19.94
CA ILE A 44 -41.25 23.15 -20.11
C ILE A 44 -40.92 21.67 -19.85
N GLU A 45 -40.64 20.92 -20.88
CA GLU A 45 -40.08 19.59 -20.78
C GLU A 45 -38.72 19.69 -20.09
N THR A 46 -38.65 19.17 -18.86
CA THR A 46 -37.38 18.94 -18.18
C THR A 46 -36.56 17.99 -19.05
N PRO A 47 -35.32 18.34 -19.45
CA PRO A 47 -34.50 17.41 -20.24
C PRO A 47 -34.37 16.10 -19.47
N ALA A 48 -34.82 15.01 -20.06
CA ALA A 48 -34.58 13.68 -19.53
C ALA A 48 -33.07 13.52 -19.33
N LEU A 49 -32.64 13.27 -18.11
CA LEU A 49 -31.28 12.82 -17.85
C LEU A 49 -31.04 11.60 -18.73
N LEU A 50 -30.22 11.76 -19.77
CA LEU A 50 -29.79 10.65 -20.61
C LEU A 50 -29.17 9.62 -19.66
N ALA A 51 -29.73 8.43 -19.63
CA ALA A 51 -29.13 7.31 -18.94
C ALA A 51 -27.67 7.18 -19.44
N PRO A 52 -26.71 6.95 -18.55
CA PRO A 52 -25.32 6.80 -18.99
C PRO A 52 -25.29 5.70 -20.06
N THR A 53 -24.65 5.98 -21.17
CA THR A 53 -24.41 5.00 -22.24
C THR A 53 -23.72 3.80 -21.59
N PRO A 54 -24.23 2.56 -21.74
CA PRO A 54 -23.55 1.38 -21.21
C PRO A 54 -22.11 1.36 -21.72
N ALA A 55 -21.17 1.07 -20.83
CA ALA A 55 -19.77 0.86 -21.25
C ALA A 55 -19.74 -0.23 -22.35
N PRO A 56 -18.92 -0.07 -23.40
CA PRO A 56 -18.79 -1.08 -24.44
C PRO A 56 -18.39 -2.42 -23.82
N ALA A 57 -18.94 -3.50 -24.34
CA ALA A 57 -18.60 -4.85 -23.87
C ALA A 57 -17.11 -5.14 -24.17
N PRO A 58 -16.41 -5.87 -23.28
CA PRO A 58 -15.04 -6.28 -23.52
C PRO A 58 -14.89 -7.05 -24.84
N VAL A 59 -13.77 -6.83 -25.53
CA VAL A 59 -13.47 -7.44 -26.84
C VAL A 59 -12.34 -8.44 -26.66
N TYR A 60 -12.50 -9.64 -27.22
CA TYR A 60 -11.45 -10.67 -27.25
C TYR A 60 -10.47 -10.42 -28.40
N GLY A 61 -9.18 -10.73 -28.14
CA GLY A 61 -8.10 -10.65 -29.12
C GLY A 61 -7.12 -9.51 -28.85
N GLY A 62 -6.25 -9.28 -29.81
CA GLY A 62 -5.24 -8.22 -29.74
C GLY A 62 -3.95 -8.63 -29.04
N THR A 63 -2.97 -7.72 -29.12
CA THR A 63 -1.64 -7.88 -28.52
C THR A 63 -1.35 -6.70 -27.59
N LEU A 64 -1.03 -6.98 -26.33
CA LEU A 64 -0.59 -5.99 -25.34
C LEU A 64 0.94 -5.99 -25.28
N ARG A 65 1.55 -4.80 -25.39
CA ARG A 65 3.00 -4.62 -25.37
C ARG A 65 3.44 -3.97 -24.07
N LEU A 66 4.28 -4.67 -23.31
CA LEU A 66 4.78 -4.28 -21.99
C LEU A 66 6.30 -4.23 -21.96
N ALA A 67 6.87 -3.52 -20.99
CA ALA A 67 8.29 -3.56 -20.68
C ALA A 67 8.63 -4.63 -19.66
N MET A 68 9.86 -5.17 -19.77
CA MET A 68 10.50 -5.95 -18.71
C MET A 68 11.96 -5.52 -18.57
N PRO A 69 12.63 -5.79 -17.41
CA PRO A 69 14.05 -5.45 -17.26
C PRO A 69 14.94 -6.13 -18.30
N GLU A 70 16.00 -5.44 -18.70
CA GLU A 70 17.03 -6.01 -19.56
C GLU A 70 17.73 -7.19 -18.85
N ASN A 71 17.99 -8.27 -19.57
CA ASN A 71 18.60 -9.48 -19.05
C ASN A 71 17.81 -10.14 -17.90
N ALA A 72 16.49 -9.92 -17.84
CA ALA A 72 15.65 -10.58 -16.86
C ALA A 72 15.71 -12.12 -17.03
N ASP A 73 15.90 -12.83 -15.92
CA ASP A 73 15.78 -14.28 -15.91
C ASP A 73 14.31 -14.68 -15.96
N THR A 74 13.93 -15.32 -17.06
CA THR A 74 12.55 -15.83 -17.29
C THR A 74 12.43 -17.34 -16.98
N SER A 75 13.45 -17.97 -16.42
CA SER A 75 13.51 -19.42 -16.23
C SER A 75 13.06 -19.89 -14.85
N ASP A 76 13.25 -19.06 -13.80
CA ASP A 76 12.93 -19.44 -12.42
C ASP A 76 12.05 -18.40 -11.70
N PRO A 77 10.74 -18.67 -11.55
CA PRO A 77 9.82 -17.76 -10.88
C PRO A 77 10.12 -17.57 -9.38
N LEU A 78 10.90 -18.47 -8.77
CA LEU A 78 11.22 -18.40 -7.34
C LEU A 78 12.45 -17.53 -7.04
N SER A 79 13.27 -17.22 -8.06
CA SER A 79 14.47 -16.36 -7.91
C SER A 79 14.23 -14.89 -8.21
N VAL A 80 12.97 -14.46 -8.26
CA VAL A 80 12.55 -13.09 -8.56
C VAL A 80 13.13 -12.09 -7.57
N ASN A 81 13.55 -10.93 -8.11
CA ASN A 81 14.13 -9.83 -7.34
C ASN A 81 13.61 -8.43 -7.73
N THR A 82 12.72 -8.34 -8.73
CA THR A 82 12.11 -7.08 -9.17
C THR A 82 10.59 -7.18 -9.26
N LYS A 83 9.89 -6.06 -9.10
CA LYS A 83 8.41 -5.99 -9.16
C LYS A 83 7.88 -6.35 -10.55
N GLU A 84 8.59 -5.92 -11.60
CA GLU A 84 8.22 -6.21 -12.98
C GLU A 84 8.22 -7.71 -13.25
N MET A 85 9.21 -8.43 -12.70
CA MET A 85 9.30 -9.88 -12.83
C MET A 85 8.27 -10.62 -11.96
N LEU A 86 7.87 -10.06 -10.81
CA LEU A 86 6.73 -10.59 -10.05
C LEU A 86 5.46 -10.56 -10.91
N GLY A 87 5.16 -9.42 -11.55
CA GLY A 87 4.01 -9.31 -12.46
C GLY A 87 4.13 -10.24 -13.67
N PHE A 88 5.31 -10.34 -14.30
CA PHE A 88 5.53 -11.27 -15.41
C PHE A 88 5.22 -12.73 -15.02
N PHE A 89 5.78 -13.19 -13.92
CA PHE A 89 5.58 -14.59 -13.47
C PHE A 89 4.16 -14.85 -12.94
N SER A 90 3.45 -13.83 -12.41
CA SER A 90 2.07 -14.00 -11.96
C SER A 90 1.09 -14.33 -13.10
N LEU A 91 1.48 -14.04 -14.36
CA LEU A 91 0.73 -14.42 -15.55
C LEU A 91 0.84 -15.92 -15.86
N ILE A 92 1.93 -16.53 -15.44
CA ILE A 92 2.29 -17.92 -15.81
C ILE A 92 2.04 -18.86 -14.65
N TYR A 93 2.43 -18.45 -13.43
CA TYR A 93 2.37 -19.29 -12.22
C TYR A 93 1.40 -18.69 -11.21
N GLU A 94 0.64 -19.56 -10.57
CA GLU A 94 -0.29 -19.16 -9.52
C GLU A 94 0.18 -19.65 -8.15
N SER A 95 -0.24 -18.92 -7.11
CA SER A 95 -0.01 -19.25 -5.70
C SER A 95 -1.21 -19.97 -5.09
N LEU A 96 -1.06 -20.49 -3.88
CA LEU A 96 -2.19 -21.06 -3.13
C LEU A 96 -3.29 -20.04 -2.86
N ILE A 97 -2.89 -18.82 -2.50
CA ILE A 97 -3.77 -17.70 -2.19
C ILE A 97 -3.35 -16.47 -3.00
N VAL A 98 -4.22 -15.51 -3.13
CA VAL A 98 -3.88 -14.18 -3.63
C VAL A 98 -4.25 -13.14 -2.59
N ILE A 99 -3.49 -12.07 -2.55
CA ILE A 99 -3.76 -10.90 -1.71
C ILE A 99 -4.44 -9.88 -2.61
N ASP A 100 -5.71 -9.56 -2.30
CA ASP A 100 -6.49 -8.63 -3.11
C ASP A 100 -5.99 -7.17 -2.98
N GLN A 101 -6.66 -6.27 -3.68
CA GLN A 101 -6.31 -4.85 -3.72
C GLN A 101 -6.39 -4.17 -2.35
N LEU A 102 -7.27 -4.63 -1.48
CA LEU A 102 -7.42 -4.10 -0.12
C LEU A 102 -6.46 -4.76 0.88
N GLY A 103 -5.75 -5.80 0.46
CA GLY A 103 -4.86 -6.59 1.30
C GLY A 103 -5.52 -7.79 1.96
N VAL A 104 -6.71 -8.21 1.52
CA VAL A 104 -7.40 -9.40 2.05
C VAL A 104 -6.87 -10.66 1.36
N VAL A 105 -6.66 -11.73 2.14
CA VAL A 105 -6.26 -13.04 1.61
C VAL A 105 -7.47 -13.73 1.00
N THR A 106 -7.37 -14.09 -0.28
CA THR A 106 -8.44 -14.74 -1.03
C THR A 106 -7.99 -16.03 -1.70
N PRO A 107 -8.90 -16.99 -1.99
CA PRO A 107 -8.58 -18.26 -2.63
C PRO A 107 -8.04 -18.12 -4.06
N LYS A 108 -6.96 -18.91 -4.39
CA LYS A 108 -6.48 -19.05 -5.78
C LYS A 108 -6.36 -20.55 -6.13
N LEU A 109 -5.17 -21.16 -6.08
CA LEU A 109 -5.05 -22.62 -6.25
C LEU A 109 -5.66 -23.41 -5.07
N ALA A 110 -5.61 -22.85 -3.85
CA ALA A 110 -6.43 -23.33 -2.76
C ALA A 110 -7.88 -22.85 -2.97
N GLU A 111 -8.84 -23.76 -2.99
CA GLU A 111 -10.27 -23.47 -3.12
C GLU A 111 -10.85 -22.95 -1.80
N ASN A 112 -10.39 -23.53 -0.69
CA ASN A 112 -10.73 -23.16 0.68
C ASN A 112 -9.69 -23.72 1.64
N TRP A 113 -9.78 -23.30 2.89
CA TRP A 113 -8.92 -23.76 3.97
C TRP A 113 -9.63 -23.75 5.32
N SER A 114 -9.09 -24.52 6.24
CA SER A 114 -9.47 -24.52 7.64
C SER A 114 -8.22 -24.52 8.51
N CYS A 115 -8.36 -24.00 9.74
CA CYS A 115 -7.31 -24.00 10.73
C CYS A 115 -7.72 -24.89 11.90
N ASP A 116 -6.75 -25.56 12.52
CA ASP A 116 -6.98 -26.33 13.74
C ASP A 116 -7.17 -25.44 14.99
N ASP A 117 -7.50 -26.04 16.12
CA ASP A 117 -7.73 -25.33 17.37
C ASP A 117 -6.47 -24.63 17.91
N THR A 118 -5.28 -25.08 17.51
CA THR A 118 -4.02 -24.41 17.91
C THR A 118 -3.79 -23.10 17.15
N GLY A 119 -4.43 -22.93 15.97
CA GLY A 119 -4.19 -21.79 15.09
C GLY A 119 -2.89 -21.89 14.29
N LEU A 120 -2.22 -23.07 14.32
CA LEU A 120 -0.91 -23.29 13.69
C LEU A 120 -1.00 -24.18 12.44
N VAL A 121 -1.95 -25.11 12.38
CA VAL A 121 -2.03 -26.07 11.28
C VAL A 121 -3.20 -25.72 10.37
N TRP A 122 -2.86 -25.36 9.13
CA TRP A 122 -3.82 -25.02 8.09
C TRP A 122 -3.94 -26.16 7.09
N THR A 123 -5.16 -26.62 6.86
CA THR A 123 -5.47 -27.62 5.84
C THR A 123 -6.13 -26.94 4.66
N MET A 124 -5.49 -27.00 3.49
CA MET A 124 -5.94 -26.34 2.27
C MET A 124 -6.38 -27.38 1.24
N LYS A 125 -7.57 -27.20 0.70
CA LYS A 125 -8.08 -28.01 -0.39
C LYS A 125 -7.68 -27.39 -1.72
N LEU A 126 -6.95 -28.11 -2.55
CA LEU A 126 -6.59 -27.67 -3.89
C LEU A 126 -7.80 -27.70 -4.84
N ARG A 127 -7.81 -26.75 -5.75
CA ARG A 127 -8.82 -26.64 -6.82
C ARG A 127 -8.65 -27.76 -7.83
N SER A 128 -9.67 -28.59 -7.96
CA SER A 128 -9.62 -29.76 -8.87
C SER A 128 -9.61 -29.41 -10.35
N SER A 129 -9.96 -28.17 -10.71
CA SER A 129 -9.93 -27.65 -12.09
C SER A 129 -8.59 -27.03 -12.49
N ALA A 130 -7.69 -26.75 -11.53
CA ALA A 130 -6.37 -26.20 -11.82
C ALA A 130 -5.47 -27.26 -12.45
N ARG A 131 -4.84 -26.91 -13.60
CA ARG A 131 -4.04 -27.83 -14.40
C ARG A 131 -2.76 -27.18 -14.86
N TRP A 132 -1.74 -28.00 -15.01
CA TRP A 132 -0.49 -27.63 -15.64
C TRP A 132 -0.69 -27.39 -17.13
N GLN A 133 -0.09 -26.33 -17.66
CA GLN A 133 -0.27 -25.87 -19.04
C GLN A 133 0.24 -26.87 -20.09
N ASP A 134 1.30 -27.62 -19.79
CA ASP A 134 1.96 -28.52 -20.72
C ASP A 134 1.42 -29.96 -20.66
N THR A 135 1.17 -30.48 -19.48
CA THR A 135 0.74 -31.89 -19.29
C THR A 135 -0.78 -32.04 -19.18
N GLY A 136 -1.50 -30.97 -18.81
CA GLY A 136 -2.91 -31.04 -18.45
C GLY A 136 -3.18 -31.80 -17.14
N ALA A 137 -2.14 -32.19 -16.41
CA ALA A 137 -2.26 -32.85 -15.13
C ALA A 137 -2.78 -31.90 -14.04
N ASN A 138 -3.42 -32.44 -13.01
CA ASN A 138 -3.86 -31.64 -11.88
C ASN A 138 -2.67 -31.16 -11.05
N VAL A 139 -2.80 -29.96 -10.49
CA VAL A 139 -1.92 -29.49 -9.42
C VAL A 139 -2.13 -30.37 -8.19
N THR A 140 -1.05 -30.78 -7.55
CA THR A 140 -1.06 -31.67 -6.39
C THR A 140 -0.37 -31.04 -5.18
N ALA A 141 -0.62 -31.58 -4.00
CA ALA A 141 0.08 -31.16 -2.79
C ALA A 141 1.62 -31.39 -2.89
N ALA A 142 2.06 -32.34 -3.70
CA ALA A 142 3.49 -32.60 -3.92
C ALA A 142 4.16 -31.45 -4.66
N ASP A 143 3.47 -30.75 -5.57
CA ASP A 143 3.99 -29.58 -6.29
C ASP A 143 4.16 -28.40 -5.32
N VAL A 144 3.23 -28.21 -4.39
CA VAL A 144 3.32 -27.18 -3.36
C VAL A 144 4.50 -27.45 -2.41
N VAL A 145 4.65 -28.70 -1.96
CA VAL A 145 5.78 -29.12 -1.13
C VAL A 145 7.10 -28.86 -1.86
N TYR A 146 7.18 -29.26 -3.13
CA TYR A 146 8.35 -29.03 -3.97
C TYR A 146 8.70 -27.55 -4.10
N SER A 147 7.70 -26.71 -4.35
CA SER A 147 7.89 -25.26 -4.48
C SER A 147 8.45 -24.64 -3.21
N PHE A 148 7.92 -25.03 -2.05
CA PHE A 148 8.40 -24.53 -0.76
C PHE A 148 9.84 -25.01 -0.45
N GLU A 149 10.16 -26.26 -0.72
CA GLU A 149 11.53 -26.78 -0.55
C GLU A 149 12.53 -26.06 -1.49
N ARG A 150 12.10 -25.67 -2.68
CA ARG A 150 12.91 -24.86 -3.60
C ARG A 150 13.16 -23.45 -3.03
N ILE A 151 12.15 -22.80 -2.45
CA ILE A 151 12.30 -21.47 -1.81
C ILE A 151 13.35 -21.51 -0.69
N LYS A 152 13.38 -22.57 0.12
CA LYS A 152 14.41 -22.75 1.16
C LYS A 152 15.83 -22.78 0.60
N GLN A 153 16.00 -23.21 -0.64
CA GLN A 153 17.30 -23.34 -1.30
C GLN A 153 17.70 -22.08 -2.06
N THR A 154 16.75 -21.39 -2.70
CA THR A 154 17.02 -20.26 -3.58
C THR A 154 17.14 -18.95 -2.81
N GLY A 155 16.42 -18.78 -1.70
CA GLY A 155 16.27 -17.48 -1.05
C GLY A 155 15.47 -16.51 -1.94
N GLY A 156 15.82 -15.22 -1.92
CA GLY A 156 15.21 -14.19 -2.76
C GLY A 156 13.91 -13.61 -2.19
N TYR A 157 13.06 -13.07 -3.06
CA TYR A 157 11.83 -12.35 -2.67
C TYR A 157 10.88 -13.20 -1.80
N TYR A 158 10.77 -14.50 -2.10
CA TYR A 158 9.84 -15.39 -1.39
C TYR A 158 10.43 -16.01 -0.12
N SER A 159 11.66 -15.64 0.29
CA SER A 159 12.28 -16.15 1.53
C SER A 159 11.45 -15.86 2.79
N TYR A 160 10.63 -14.80 2.79
CA TYR A 160 9.70 -14.49 3.88
C TYR A 160 8.74 -15.66 4.20
N ALA A 161 8.44 -16.52 3.22
CA ALA A 161 7.65 -17.72 3.45
C ALA A 161 8.34 -18.66 4.44
N THR A 162 9.67 -18.77 4.38
CA THR A 162 10.46 -19.60 5.31
C THR A 162 10.54 -19.02 6.72
N ASP A 163 10.30 -17.73 6.88
CA ASP A 163 10.25 -17.08 8.19
C ASP A 163 8.95 -17.37 8.95
N LYS A 164 7.86 -17.55 8.22
CA LYS A 164 6.50 -17.74 8.78
C LYS A 164 6.05 -19.21 8.76
N VAL A 165 6.50 -20.01 7.77
CA VAL A 165 6.10 -21.41 7.58
C VAL A 165 7.15 -22.35 8.18
N GLU A 166 6.72 -23.25 9.05
CA GLU A 166 7.55 -24.33 9.61
C GLU A 166 7.69 -25.49 8.61
N SER A 167 6.56 -25.98 8.07
CA SER A 167 6.54 -27.07 7.11
C SER A 167 5.29 -27.07 6.23
N ILE A 168 5.43 -27.66 5.04
CA ILE A 168 4.33 -28.01 4.15
C ILE A 168 4.39 -29.50 3.85
N ALA A 169 3.26 -30.20 3.95
CA ALA A 169 3.13 -31.61 3.70
C ALA A 169 1.87 -31.94 2.88
N ALA A 170 1.89 -33.07 2.19
CA ALA A 170 0.70 -33.63 1.54
C ALA A 170 -0.15 -34.40 2.56
N GLY A 171 -1.43 -34.06 2.65
CA GLY A 171 -2.42 -34.81 3.41
C GLY A 171 -2.79 -36.13 2.72
N SER A 172 -3.28 -37.08 3.48
CA SER A 172 -3.69 -38.41 2.95
C SER A 172 -4.89 -38.34 2.00
N ASP A 173 -5.65 -37.25 2.04
CA ASP A 173 -6.80 -36.94 1.17
C ASP A 173 -6.44 -36.06 -0.05
N GLY A 174 -5.13 -35.77 -0.24
CA GLY A 174 -4.62 -34.90 -1.30
C GLY A 174 -4.65 -33.41 -0.95
N SER A 175 -5.03 -33.04 0.27
CA SER A 175 -4.94 -31.65 0.76
C SER A 175 -3.48 -31.22 0.98
N VAL A 176 -3.27 -29.90 1.06
CA VAL A 176 -2.00 -29.32 1.50
C VAL A 176 -2.12 -28.98 2.98
N VAL A 177 -1.23 -29.57 3.79
CA VAL A 177 -1.16 -29.30 5.23
C VAL A 177 0.03 -28.38 5.49
N VAL A 178 -0.26 -27.17 5.97
CA VAL A 178 0.75 -26.15 6.27
C VAL A 178 0.83 -25.96 7.78
N THR A 179 2.02 -26.17 8.34
CA THR A 179 2.30 -25.82 9.75
C THR A 179 2.99 -24.46 9.78
N MET A 180 2.40 -23.51 10.46
CA MET A 180 2.94 -22.17 10.65
C MET A 180 3.78 -22.09 11.93
N LYS A 181 4.80 -21.24 11.95
CA LYS A 181 5.62 -20.96 13.15
C LYS A 181 4.87 -20.11 14.17
N GLN A 182 3.86 -19.38 13.73
CA GLN A 182 3.05 -18.49 14.55
C GLN A 182 1.57 -18.60 14.16
N GLN A 183 0.69 -18.54 15.15
CA GLN A 183 -0.76 -18.50 14.89
C GLN A 183 -1.19 -17.20 14.24
N GLY A 184 -2.37 -17.21 13.63
CA GLY A 184 -3.02 -16.02 13.09
C GLY A 184 -3.22 -16.08 11.58
N ILE A 185 -4.31 -15.44 11.13
CA ILE A 185 -4.64 -15.40 9.69
C ILE A 185 -3.62 -14.59 8.88
N ALA A 186 -2.89 -13.65 9.52
CA ALA A 186 -1.79 -12.92 8.89
C ALA A 186 -0.65 -13.85 8.41
N SER A 187 -0.49 -15.04 9.00
CA SER A 187 0.51 -16.01 8.54
C SER A 187 0.23 -16.54 7.13
N LEU A 188 -1.04 -16.52 6.68
CA LEU A 188 -1.43 -16.95 5.33
C LEU A 188 -0.79 -16.11 4.22
N TYR A 189 -0.42 -14.84 4.48
CA TYR A 189 0.31 -14.02 3.51
C TYR A 189 1.60 -14.68 3.02
N ALA A 190 2.21 -15.53 3.84
CA ALA A 190 3.40 -16.31 3.50
C ALA A 190 3.18 -17.34 2.39
N LEU A 191 1.93 -17.67 2.06
CA LEU A 191 1.57 -18.65 1.03
C LEU A 191 1.33 -18.02 -0.35
N ASN A 192 1.61 -16.73 -0.52
CA ASN A 192 1.54 -16.02 -1.79
C ASN A 192 2.86 -16.17 -2.59
N PHE A 193 3.32 -17.38 -2.78
CA PHE A 193 4.45 -17.71 -3.64
C PHE A 193 3.99 -18.58 -4.81
N PRO A 194 4.66 -18.51 -6.00
CA PRO A 194 4.28 -19.30 -7.15
C PRO A 194 4.47 -20.80 -6.88
N VAL A 195 3.46 -21.58 -7.21
CA VAL A 195 3.55 -23.04 -7.23
C VAL A 195 4.14 -23.45 -8.58
N ILE A 196 5.22 -24.22 -8.55
CA ILE A 196 5.89 -24.77 -9.74
C ILE A 196 5.66 -26.28 -9.83
N GLU A 197 5.59 -26.79 -11.04
CA GLU A 197 5.43 -28.22 -11.29
C GLU A 197 6.65 -29.00 -10.78
N ASN A 198 6.41 -30.13 -10.13
CA ASN A 198 7.48 -31.02 -9.76
C ASN A 198 8.16 -31.54 -11.04
N PRO A 199 9.50 -31.41 -11.20
CA PRO A 199 10.21 -31.57 -12.47
C PRO A 199 10.15 -33.00 -13.06
N THR A 200 9.64 -33.96 -12.30
CA THR A 200 9.47 -35.33 -12.80
C THR A 200 8.39 -35.48 -13.89
N ALA A 201 7.52 -34.46 -14.07
CA ALA A 201 6.39 -34.50 -14.99
C ALA A 201 6.47 -33.45 -16.09
N SER A 202 7.19 -32.33 -15.89
CA SER A 202 7.20 -31.21 -16.83
C SER A 202 7.85 -31.54 -18.16
N THR A 203 7.18 -31.12 -19.24
CA THR A 203 7.66 -31.28 -20.63
C THR A 203 7.91 -29.91 -21.30
N SER A 204 7.61 -28.81 -20.60
CA SER A 204 7.71 -27.45 -21.14
C SER A 204 9.18 -27.00 -21.31
N ARG A 205 9.48 -26.42 -22.46
CA ARG A 205 10.78 -25.78 -22.72
C ARG A 205 11.03 -24.53 -21.86
N TYR A 206 9.97 -23.82 -21.50
CA TYR A 206 10.04 -22.53 -20.80
C TYR A 206 9.50 -22.58 -19.37
N GLY A 207 9.27 -23.79 -18.85
CA GLY A 207 8.53 -24.00 -17.61
C GLY A 207 7.01 -23.98 -17.84
N ALA A 208 6.29 -24.78 -17.08
CA ALA A 208 4.84 -24.85 -17.11
C ALA A 208 4.27 -24.27 -15.83
N GLY A 209 3.26 -23.42 -15.99
CA GLY A 209 2.48 -22.86 -14.90
C GLY A 209 1.02 -23.32 -14.95
N THR A 210 0.19 -22.66 -14.16
CA THR A 210 -1.26 -22.85 -14.11
C THR A 210 -2.03 -21.59 -14.47
N GLY A 211 -1.31 -20.51 -14.74
CA GLY A 211 -1.86 -19.18 -14.94
C GLY A 211 -2.56 -18.96 -16.28
N PRO A 212 -3.06 -17.73 -16.48
CA PRO A 212 -3.83 -17.37 -17.69
C PRO A 212 -3.01 -17.37 -18.99
N TYR A 213 -1.68 -17.27 -18.92
CA TYR A 213 -0.80 -17.21 -20.08
C TYR A 213 0.39 -18.18 -19.94
N TYR A 214 0.99 -18.53 -21.08
CA TYR A 214 2.23 -19.30 -21.14
C TYR A 214 3.21 -18.73 -22.17
N ILE A 215 4.52 -18.97 -21.98
CA ILE A 215 5.56 -18.50 -22.89
C ILE A 215 5.54 -19.35 -24.17
N THR A 216 5.34 -18.71 -25.32
CA THR A 216 5.42 -19.37 -26.63
C THR A 216 6.76 -19.15 -27.31
N SER A 217 7.41 -18.01 -27.10
CA SER A 217 8.73 -17.72 -27.66
C SER A 217 9.54 -16.73 -26.84
N ILE A 218 10.86 -16.90 -26.90
CA ILE A 218 11.85 -15.93 -26.44
C ILE A 218 12.77 -15.66 -27.63
N SER A 219 12.81 -14.44 -28.12
CA SER A 219 13.57 -14.05 -29.34
C SER A 219 14.14 -12.66 -29.21
N GLY A 220 15.48 -12.56 -29.14
CA GLY A 220 16.16 -11.28 -28.94
C GLY A 220 15.79 -10.64 -27.61
N ASP A 221 15.29 -9.39 -27.69
CA ASP A 221 14.82 -8.60 -26.55
C ASP A 221 13.33 -8.80 -26.22
N LYS A 222 12.67 -9.79 -26.87
CA LYS A 222 11.23 -10.01 -26.76
C LYS A 222 10.86 -11.37 -26.19
N VAL A 223 9.93 -11.40 -25.25
CA VAL A 223 9.24 -12.59 -24.74
C VAL A 223 7.78 -12.51 -25.12
N THR A 224 7.24 -13.57 -25.73
CA THR A 224 5.84 -13.65 -26.15
C THR A 224 5.09 -14.67 -25.32
N LEU A 225 3.96 -14.23 -24.78
CA LEU A 225 3.00 -15.06 -24.07
C LEU A 225 1.69 -15.14 -24.87
N GLU A 226 1.03 -16.30 -24.83
CA GLU A 226 -0.29 -16.52 -25.40
C GLU A 226 -1.24 -17.09 -24.34
N ILE A 227 -2.54 -16.96 -24.56
CA ILE A 227 -3.60 -17.40 -23.66
C ILE A 227 -3.49 -18.91 -23.37
N ASN A 228 -3.57 -19.29 -22.11
CA ASN A 228 -3.80 -20.65 -21.68
C ASN A 228 -5.29 -21.00 -21.80
N GLN A 229 -5.69 -21.62 -22.88
CA GLN A 229 -7.09 -22.01 -23.13
C GLN A 229 -7.63 -23.04 -22.12
N ASN A 230 -6.75 -23.70 -21.35
CA ASN A 230 -7.11 -24.64 -20.28
C ASN A 230 -7.10 -24.00 -18.89
N TRP A 231 -7.02 -22.66 -18.83
CA TRP A 231 -7.06 -21.98 -17.55
C TRP A 231 -8.39 -22.22 -16.85
N TRP A 232 -8.35 -22.40 -15.55
CA TRP A 232 -9.53 -22.82 -14.75
C TRP A 232 -10.55 -21.72 -14.47
N LYS A 233 -10.24 -20.46 -14.84
CA LYS A 233 -11.15 -19.31 -14.80
C LYS A 233 -11.65 -18.98 -16.23
N GLU A 234 -12.36 -17.86 -16.32
CA GLU A 234 -12.80 -17.29 -17.59
C GLU A 234 -11.60 -16.89 -18.47
N GLU A 235 -11.72 -17.15 -19.78
CA GLU A 235 -10.67 -16.84 -20.74
C GLU A 235 -10.29 -15.34 -20.69
N PRO A 236 -8.99 -14.99 -20.64
CA PRO A 236 -8.55 -13.61 -20.76
C PRO A 236 -8.97 -12.95 -22.06
N TYR A 237 -9.27 -11.66 -22.04
CA TYR A 237 -9.67 -10.95 -23.26
C TYR A 237 -8.50 -10.71 -24.23
N ILE A 238 -7.29 -10.45 -23.73
CA ILE A 238 -6.10 -10.19 -24.54
C ILE A 238 -5.48 -11.53 -24.98
N GLU A 239 -5.43 -11.77 -26.30
CA GLU A 239 -4.93 -13.02 -26.86
C GLU A 239 -3.43 -13.20 -26.65
N LYS A 240 -2.65 -12.12 -26.76
CA LYS A 240 -1.19 -12.15 -26.75
C LYS A 240 -0.60 -11.02 -25.91
N ILE A 241 0.45 -11.34 -25.17
CA ILE A 241 1.24 -10.34 -24.45
C ILE A 241 2.70 -10.43 -24.93
N GLU A 242 3.27 -9.30 -25.31
CA GLU A 242 4.66 -9.18 -25.69
C GLU A 242 5.41 -8.33 -24.67
N PHE A 243 6.41 -8.90 -24.03
CA PHE A 243 7.32 -8.18 -23.15
C PHE A 243 8.60 -7.82 -23.91
N TYR A 244 8.97 -6.54 -23.85
CA TYR A 244 10.18 -6.01 -24.45
C TYR A 244 11.18 -5.62 -23.37
N GLN A 245 12.40 -6.15 -23.45
CA GLN A 245 13.48 -5.81 -22.52
C GLN A 245 13.87 -4.34 -22.68
N ARG A 246 14.02 -3.65 -21.54
CA ARG A 246 14.40 -2.24 -21.49
C ARG A 246 15.43 -2.03 -20.37
N SER A 247 16.43 -1.23 -20.65
CA SER A 247 17.56 -1.01 -19.75
C SER A 247 17.23 -0.13 -18.53
N SER A 248 16.14 0.61 -18.58
CA SER A 248 15.69 1.45 -17.46
C SER A 248 14.23 1.86 -17.59
N ASN A 249 13.65 2.36 -16.50
CA ASN A 249 12.31 2.94 -16.49
C ASN A 249 12.17 4.14 -17.42
N ASP A 250 13.23 4.96 -17.58
CA ASP A 250 13.20 6.09 -18.51
C ASP A 250 13.15 5.62 -19.97
N VAL A 251 13.87 4.55 -20.31
CA VAL A 251 13.82 3.93 -21.64
C VAL A 251 12.45 3.28 -21.88
N SER A 252 11.84 2.66 -20.87
CA SER A 252 10.49 2.13 -20.94
C SER A 252 9.46 3.25 -21.21
N LEU A 253 9.57 4.36 -20.49
CA LEU A 253 8.69 5.52 -20.66
C LEU A 253 8.88 6.16 -22.04
N ALA A 254 10.11 6.29 -22.52
CA ALA A 254 10.39 6.78 -23.88
C ALA A 254 9.81 5.85 -24.95
N SER A 255 9.90 4.52 -24.77
CA SER A 255 9.31 3.52 -25.67
C SER A 255 7.78 3.60 -25.70
N TYR A 256 7.14 3.86 -24.53
CA TYR A 256 5.69 4.11 -24.43
C TYR A 256 5.29 5.36 -25.23
N VAL A 257 5.98 6.47 -25.03
CA VAL A 257 5.73 7.73 -25.77
C VAL A 257 5.92 7.55 -27.28
N ALA A 258 6.85 6.69 -27.68
CA ALA A 258 7.08 6.35 -29.10
C ALA A 258 6.02 5.35 -29.66
N GLY A 259 5.03 4.91 -28.89
CA GLY A 259 4.00 3.95 -29.30
C GLY A 259 4.52 2.52 -29.49
N GLN A 260 5.68 2.20 -28.92
CA GLN A 260 6.25 0.84 -28.96
C GLN A 260 5.71 -0.06 -27.83
N LEU A 261 5.20 0.54 -26.75
CA LEU A 261 4.54 -0.11 -25.63
C LEU A 261 3.14 0.45 -25.46
N ASP A 262 2.21 -0.39 -25.00
CA ASP A 262 0.82 0.00 -24.72
C ASP A 262 0.61 0.39 -23.27
N THR A 263 1.49 -0.10 -22.39
CA THR A 263 1.43 0.16 -20.95
C THR A 263 2.84 0.23 -20.38
N VAL A 264 3.04 1.11 -19.39
CA VAL A 264 4.30 1.23 -18.65
C VAL A 264 4.04 1.48 -17.16
N PHE A 265 4.80 0.82 -16.30
CA PHE A 265 4.83 1.05 -14.86
C PHE A 265 5.96 2.02 -14.54
N THR A 266 5.68 3.05 -13.71
CA THR A 266 6.69 4.07 -13.41
C THR A 266 6.48 4.72 -12.05
N SER A 267 7.56 5.04 -11.37
CA SER A 267 7.58 5.89 -10.17
C SER A 267 7.94 7.34 -10.47
N SER A 268 8.06 7.71 -11.75
CA SER A 268 8.43 9.07 -12.16
C SER A 268 7.45 10.10 -11.64
N LEU A 269 7.95 11.19 -11.06
CA LEU A 269 7.12 12.31 -10.59
C LEU A 269 6.50 13.11 -11.74
N SER A 270 7.08 13.02 -12.95
CA SER A 270 6.64 13.80 -14.12
C SER A 270 5.42 13.24 -14.86
N VAL A 271 4.77 12.19 -14.33
CA VAL A 271 3.61 11.54 -15.00
C VAL A 271 2.40 12.45 -15.14
N GLY A 272 2.30 13.51 -14.35
CA GLY A 272 1.19 14.47 -14.43
C GLY A 272 0.98 15.06 -15.83
N ARG A 273 2.04 15.23 -16.62
CA ARG A 273 1.99 15.75 -17.99
C ARG A 273 1.20 14.85 -18.96
N TYR A 274 1.03 13.56 -18.65
CA TYR A 274 0.30 12.62 -19.50
C TYR A 274 -1.19 12.56 -19.18
N ARG A 275 -1.67 13.19 -18.11
CA ARG A 275 -3.10 13.16 -17.73
C ARG A 275 -4.00 13.96 -18.69
N GLU A 276 -3.43 14.88 -19.43
CA GLU A 276 -4.15 15.82 -20.29
C GLU A 276 -3.81 15.65 -21.77
N ASP A 277 -3.04 14.62 -22.15
CA ASP A 277 -2.63 14.41 -23.55
C ASP A 277 -3.74 13.80 -24.44
N GLY A 278 -4.83 13.32 -23.84
CA GLY A 278 -6.00 12.75 -24.54
C GLY A 278 -5.79 11.35 -25.10
N VAL A 279 -4.59 10.77 -24.97
CA VAL A 279 -4.23 9.45 -25.46
C VAL A 279 -3.73 8.49 -24.38
N THR A 280 -3.32 9.04 -23.24
CA THR A 280 -2.81 8.29 -22.09
C THR A 280 -3.79 8.36 -20.92
N ASN A 281 -4.10 7.22 -20.34
CA ASN A 281 -4.69 7.14 -19.00
C ASN A 281 -3.59 6.94 -17.97
N VAL A 282 -3.73 7.56 -16.82
CA VAL A 282 -2.78 7.45 -15.71
C VAL A 282 -3.53 6.96 -14.48
N MET A 283 -3.23 5.75 -14.06
CA MET A 283 -3.71 5.18 -12.80
C MET A 283 -2.64 5.32 -11.72
N ASP A 284 -2.98 5.91 -10.60
CA ASP A 284 -2.10 5.98 -9.43
C ASP A 284 -2.25 4.73 -8.59
N VAL A 285 -1.12 4.15 -8.21
CA VAL A 285 -1.05 2.91 -7.44
C VAL A 285 -0.31 3.15 -6.13
N MET A 286 -0.90 2.72 -5.02
CA MET A 286 -0.25 2.79 -3.72
C MET A 286 0.93 1.82 -3.67
N THR A 287 2.10 2.34 -3.29
CA THR A 287 3.27 1.50 -3.05
C THR A 287 3.27 0.95 -1.62
N GLN A 288 4.12 -0.03 -1.35
CA GLN A 288 4.37 -0.51 0.00
C GLN A 288 5.35 0.39 0.77
N THR A 289 5.88 1.44 0.15
CA THR A 289 6.89 2.31 0.75
C THR A 289 6.23 3.45 1.50
N ALA A 290 6.38 3.43 2.83
CA ALA A 290 6.09 4.55 3.71
C ALA A 290 7.35 5.37 3.96
N GLU A 291 7.28 6.67 3.72
CA GLU A 291 8.32 7.60 4.16
C GLU A 291 8.03 7.99 5.60
N VAL A 292 9.01 7.80 6.47
CA VAL A 292 8.88 8.02 7.90
C VAL A 292 9.97 8.94 8.43
N MET A 293 9.68 9.65 9.50
CA MET A 293 10.67 10.36 10.31
C MET A 293 10.88 9.57 11.60
N LEU A 294 12.05 8.98 11.75
CA LEU A 294 12.48 8.29 12.97
C LEU A 294 12.93 9.28 14.01
N PHE A 295 12.77 8.92 15.27
CA PHE A 295 13.32 9.60 16.45
C PHE A 295 14.41 8.75 17.08
N ASN A 296 15.52 9.37 17.49
CA ASN A 296 16.52 8.72 18.34
C ASN A 296 16.11 8.85 19.81
N TYR A 297 15.71 7.75 20.41
CA TYR A 297 15.29 7.69 21.82
C TYR A 297 16.47 7.77 22.81
N GLY A 298 17.70 7.83 22.33
CA GLY A 298 18.86 8.23 23.13
C GLY A 298 18.88 9.72 23.44
N ASN A 299 18.20 10.55 22.63
CA ASN A 299 17.95 11.96 22.92
C ASN A 299 16.76 12.08 23.89
N SER A 300 17.00 12.64 25.09
CA SER A 300 15.99 12.77 26.14
C SER A 300 14.77 13.60 25.73
N GLU A 301 14.97 14.60 24.85
CA GLU A 301 13.90 15.48 24.40
C GLU A 301 12.94 14.73 23.48
N LEU A 302 13.47 13.90 22.58
CA LEU A 302 12.68 13.08 21.68
C LEU A 302 12.03 11.88 22.36
N SER A 303 12.46 11.53 23.57
CA SER A 303 11.78 10.55 24.42
C SER A 303 10.46 11.08 25.01
N ASN A 304 10.27 12.41 25.05
CA ASN A 304 9.02 13.04 25.48
C ASN A 304 7.97 12.99 24.35
N PRO A 305 6.80 12.32 24.54
CA PRO A 305 5.78 12.23 23.52
C PRO A 305 5.23 13.60 23.11
N LEU A 306 5.16 14.59 24.01
CA LEU A 306 4.70 15.94 23.67
C LEU A 306 5.60 16.60 22.62
N VAL A 307 6.93 16.40 22.69
CA VAL A 307 7.89 16.92 21.70
C VAL A 307 7.68 16.25 20.35
N ARG A 308 7.51 14.92 20.32
CA ARG A 308 7.26 14.18 19.07
C ARG A 308 5.94 14.59 18.41
N GLN A 309 4.87 14.73 19.21
CA GLN A 309 3.57 15.20 18.75
C GLN A 309 3.64 16.66 18.26
N ALA A 310 4.37 17.53 18.94
CA ALA A 310 4.59 18.90 18.52
C ALA A 310 5.29 18.96 17.15
N ILE A 311 6.35 18.16 16.96
CA ILE A 311 7.02 18.02 15.65
C ILE A 311 6.01 17.56 14.59
N ALA A 312 5.16 16.55 14.88
CA ALA A 312 4.18 16.05 13.93
C ALA A 312 3.17 17.12 13.48
N TYR A 313 2.66 17.94 14.43
CA TYR A 313 1.76 19.06 14.11
C TYR A 313 2.46 20.20 13.35
N ALA A 314 3.78 20.38 13.52
CA ALA A 314 4.56 21.40 12.83
C ALA A 314 4.81 21.08 11.35
N LEU A 315 4.61 19.83 10.91
CA LEU A 315 4.89 19.40 9.54
C LEU A 315 3.69 19.59 8.61
N ASN A 316 3.80 20.49 7.65
CA ASN A 316 2.86 20.61 6.55
C ASN A 316 3.13 19.56 5.48
N ARG A 317 2.66 18.32 5.73
CA ARG A 317 2.83 17.19 4.82
C ARG A 317 2.18 17.41 3.46
N SER A 318 1.06 18.15 3.40
CA SER A 318 0.42 18.49 2.13
C SER A 318 1.31 19.36 1.26
N ALA A 319 2.03 20.34 1.85
CA ALA A 319 2.99 21.13 1.12
C ALA A 319 4.19 20.31 0.62
N ILE A 320 4.69 19.35 1.42
CA ILE A 320 5.75 18.42 1.00
C ILE A 320 5.26 17.57 -0.18
N ILE A 321 4.05 16.97 -0.06
CA ILE A 321 3.47 16.13 -1.11
C ILE A 321 3.29 16.92 -2.41
N THR A 322 2.77 18.14 -2.34
CA THR A 322 2.52 18.95 -3.53
C THR A 322 3.81 19.44 -4.17
N ASN A 323 4.73 20.00 -3.39
CA ASN A 323 5.89 20.72 -3.92
C ASN A 323 7.07 19.78 -4.25
N VAL A 324 7.23 18.68 -3.51
CA VAL A 324 8.34 17.75 -3.68
C VAL A 324 7.90 16.51 -4.46
N TYR A 325 6.76 15.95 -4.12
CA TYR A 325 6.27 14.69 -4.72
C TYR A 325 5.25 14.90 -5.85
N MET A 326 4.95 16.15 -6.24
CA MET A 326 4.00 16.47 -7.33
C MET A 326 2.65 15.74 -7.17
N ASN A 327 2.13 15.69 -5.94
CA ASN A 327 0.94 14.93 -5.53
C ASN A 327 1.06 13.40 -5.71
N ARG A 328 2.30 12.87 -5.75
CA ARG A 328 2.58 11.44 -5.92
C ARG A 328 2.85 10.73 -4.58
N ALA A 329 2.12 11.14 -3.54
CA ALA A 329 2.12 10.53 -2.21
C ALA A 329 0.79 10.77 -1.52
N ARG A 330 0.50 9.97 -0.48
CA ARG A 330 -0.67 10.15 0.39
C ARG A 330 -0.23 10.26 1.83
N ALA A 331 -0.61 11.36 2.49
CA ALA A 331 -0.34 11.55 3.92
C ALA A 331 -1.03 10.46 4.75
N CYS A 332 -0.31 9.98 5.77
CA CYS A 332 -0.80 8.99 6.72
C CYS A 332 -0.13 9.21 8.07
N ASP A 333 -0.82 8.89 9.17
CA ASP A 333 -0.27 9.02 10.53
C ASP A 333 0.17 7.69 11.13
N VAL A 334 -0.13 6.58 10.46
CA VAL A 334 0.16 5.22 10.91
C VAL A 334 0.86 4.41 9.82
N PRO A 335 1.66 3.39 10.16
CA PRO A 335 2.34 2.54 9.18
C PRO A 335 1.42 1.46 8.57
N ILE A 336 0.16 1.80 8.33
CA ILE A 336 -0.83 0.99 7.63
C ILE A 336 -1.36 1.83 6.47
N ALA A 337 -1.23 1.32 5.25
CA ALA A 337 -1.59 2.07 4.05
C ALA A 337 -3.09 2.46 4.05
N PRO A 338 -3.44 3.70 3.63
CA PRO A 338 -4.82 4.20 3.66
C PRO A 338 -5.83 3.42 2.83
N ASP A 339 -5.36 2.59 1.89
CA ASP A 339 -6.18 1.69 1.07
C ASP A 339 -6.27 0.26 1.64
N SER A 340 -5.62 -0.02 2.79
CA SER A 340 -5.71 -1.31 3.46
C SER A 340 -7.08 -1.51 4.11
N TRP A 341 -7.59 -2.73 4.06
CA TRP A 341 -8.81 -3.15 4.77
C TRP A 341 -8.71 -3.01 6.30
N LEU A 342 -7.49 -2.90 6.83
CA LEU A 342 -7.20 -2.70 8.26
C LEU A 342 -7.04 -1.22 8.63
N TYR A 343 -7.04 -0.29 7.65
CA TYR A 343 -6.85 1.13 7.94
C TYR A 343 -8.06 1.73 8.67
N ASN A 344 -7.79 2.46 9.76
CA ASN A 344 -8.77 3.20 10.52
C ASN A 344 -8.61 4.72 10.30
N SER A 345 -9.56 5.34 9.64
CA SER A 345 -9.51 6.79 9.35
C SER A 345 -9.48 7.69 10.59
N ARG A 346 -9.90 7.18 11.77
CA ARG A 346 -9.78 7.91 13.05
C ARG A 346 -8.33 8.06 13.51
N SER A 347 -7.40 7.28 12.97
CA SER A 347 -5.97 7.42 13.23
C SER A 347 -5.33 8.61 12.51
N LYS A 348 -6.07 9.32 11.65
CA LYS A 348 -5.61 10.56 11.03
C LYS A 348 -5.81 11.72 11.99
N VAL A 349 -4.78 12.10 12.73
CA VAL A 349 -4.87 13.07 13.84
C VAL A 349 -3.92 14.27 13.71
N TYR A 350 -2.79 14.14 12.97
CA TYR A 350 -1.75 15.18 12.87
C TYR A 350 -1.95 16.06 11.63
N ASP A 351 -3.01 16.88 11.63
CA ASP A 351 -3.14 17.97 10.65
C ASP A 351 -2.22 19.14 11.04
N TYR A 352 -1.62 19.79 10.03
CA TYR A 352 -0.70 20.90 10.23
C TYR A 352 -1.32 22.02 11.10
N ASN A 353 -0.69 22.29 12.25
CA ASN A 353 -1.15 23.27 13.22
C ASN A 353 0.03 23.77 14.08
N THR A 354 0.62 24.88 13.68
CA THR A 354 1.78 25.47 14.39
C THR A 354 1.43 26.02 15.77
N GLU A 355 0.20 26.51 15.98
CA GLU A 355 -0.23 26.99 17.29
C GLU A 355 -0.30 25.85 18.30
N LEU A 356 -0.87 24.71 17.88
CA LEU A 356 -0.91 23.51 18.74
C LEU A 356 0.50 22.94 18.95
N ALA A 357 1.36 22.94 17.91
CA ALA A 357 2.75 22.51 18.03
C ALA A 357 3.48 23.33 19.10
N LEU A 358 3.41 24.66 19.04
CA LEU A 358 4.04 25.56 20.04
C LEU A 358 3.45 25.36 21.44
N SER A 359 2.14 25.13 21.56
CA SER A 359 1.50 24.82 22.85
C SER A 359 2.00 23.51 23.47
N LEU A 360 2.26 22.47 22.66
CA LEU A 360 2.82 21.20 23.11
C LEU A 360 4.31 21.35 23.51
N PHE A 361 5.07 22.16 22.76
CA PHE A 361 6.43 22.51 23.14
C PHE A 361 6.48 23.26 24.47
N ASP A 362 5.59 24.26 24.70
CA ASP A 362 5.50 24.98 25.98
C ASP A 362 5.17 24.01 27.15
N GLN A 363 4.24 23.07 26.95
CA GLN A 363 3.95 22.02 27.93
C GLN A 363 5.14 21.09 28.20
N ALA A 364 6.00 20.86 27.20
CA ALA A 364 7.24 20.09 27.32
C ALA A 364 8.39 20.91 27.93
N GLY A 365 8.16 22.20 28.21
CA GLY A 365 9.13 23.13 28.78
C GLY A 365 10.02 23.86 27.77
N TRP A 366 9.65 23.83 26.49
CA TRP A 366 10.34 24.52 25.40
C TRP A 366 9.56 25.77 24.96
N LYS A 367 10.18 26.94 25.03
CA LYS A 367 9.54 28.20 24.71
C LYS A 367 10.58 29.24 24.29
N ASP A 368 10.23 30.12 23.35
CA ASP A 368 11.01 31.32 23.07
C ASP A 368 10.81 32.32 24.23
N THR A 369 11.82 32.44 25.09
CA THR A 369 11.74 33.26 26.33
C THR A 369 12.49 34.59 26.20
N ASP A 370 13.42 34.72 25.24
CA ASP A 370 14.17 35.95 25.01
C ASP A 370 13.72 36.72 23.76
N GLY A 371 12.83 36.12 22.94
CA GLY A 371 12.20 36.77 21.79
C GLY A 371 13.05 36.75 20.53
N ASP A 372 14.02 35.83 20.43
CA ASP A 372 14.87 35.71 19.25
C ASP A 372 14.29 34.77 18.20
N GLY A 373 13.19 34.09 18.50
CA GLY A 373 12.45 33.21 17.58
C GLY A 373 12.80 31.73 17.73
N TYR A 374 13.70 31.35 18.65
CA TYR A 374 14.08 29.96 18.91
C TYR A 374 13.55 29.45 20.24
N LEU A 375 13.38 28.13 20.34
CA LEU A 375 12.85 27.48 21.54
C LEU A 375 13.98 27.07 22.47
N GLU A 376 13.94 27.52 23.73
CA GLU A 376 14.87 27.14 24.78
C GLU A 376 14.15 26.69 26.07
N LYS A 377 14.85 25.93 26.95
CA LYS A 377 14.29 25.45 28.24
C LYS A 377 14.49 26.40 29.41
N ASN A 378 15.54 27.21 29.44
CA ASN A 378 15.99 27.91 30.66
C ASN A 378 16.33 29.38 30.43
N ALA A 379 15.79 30.03 29.43
CA ALA A 379 16.13 31.41 29.07
C ALA A 379 17.66 31.64 28.86
N HIS A 380 18.38 30.59 28.54
CA HIS A 380 19.80 30.64 28.20
C HIS A 380 19.97 30.33 26.74
N ARG A 381 20.60 31.21 26.01
CA ARG A 381 20.82 31.17 24.56
C ARG A 381 21.59 29.92 24.07
N TYR A 382 22.18 29.13 25.00
CA TYR A 382 22.94 27.92 24.70
C TYR A 382 22.09 26.63 24.82
N ASP A 383 20.86 26.72 25.25
CA ASP A 383 19.95 25.58 25.47
C ASP A 383 18.87 25.50 24.39
N GLU A 384 19.08 26.15 23.22
CA GLU A 384 18.17 26.14 22.08
C GLU A 384 17.97 24.71 21.53
N LEU A 385 16.74 24.39 21.17
CA LEU A 385 16.41 23.07 20.61
C LEU A 385 17.05 22.91 19.24
N THR A 386 18.06 22.06 19.18
CA THR A 386 18.78 21.72 17.94
C THR A 386 18.59 20.24 17.63
N LEU A 387 18.22 19.91 16.38
CA LEU A 387 18.02 18.55 15.90
C LEU A 387 18.89 18.27 14.67
N LYS A 388 19.63 17.17 14.71
CA LYS A 388 20.35 16.63 13.57
C LYS A 388 19.43 15.75 12.73
N LEU A 389 19.10 16.20 11.50
CA LEU A 389 18.27 15.49 10.54
C LEU A 389 19.13 14.69 9.56
N LEU A 390 19.16 13.38 9.73
CA LEU A 390 19.85 12.47 8.82
C LEU A 390 18.98 12.15 7.60
N VAL A 391 19.57 12.25 6.41
CA VAL A 391 18.94 11.86 5.15
C VAL A 391 19.93 11.14 4.24
N ASN A 392 19.47 10.12 3.51
CA ASN A 392 20.31 9.44 2.53
C ASN A 392 20.54 10.30 1.29
N LYS A 393 21.77 10.30 0.81
CA LYS A 393 22.14 10.83 -0.50
C LYS A 393 21.98 9.74 -1.56
N SER A 394 21.16 9.98 -2.55
CA SER A 394 20.94 9.05 -3.66
C SER A 394 20.87 9.81 -5.00
N THR A 395 20.83 9.08 -6.11
CA THR A 395 20.60 9.68 -7.44
C THR A 395 19.22 10.33 -7.57
N ASP A 396 18.23 9.85 -6.79
CA ASP A 396 16.94 10.50 -6.61
C ASP A 396 17.02 11.45 -5.41
N SER A 397 17.20 12.74 -5.65
CA SER A 397 17.31 13.78 -4.62
C SER A 397 15.96 14.15 -3.95
N THR A 398 14.89 13.42 -4.22
CA THR A 398 13.54 13.77 -3.73
C THR A 398 13.49 13.79 -2.19
N ARG A 399 14.11 12.81 -1.52
CA ARG A 399 14.13 12.77 -0.05
C ARG A 399 15.01 13.89 0.54
N GLU A 400 16.13 14.24 -0.10
CA GLU A 400 16.94 15.39 0.30
C GLU A 400 16.16 16.71 0.17
N THR A 401 15.39 16.85 -0.91
CA THR A 401 14.52 18.03 -1.10
C THR A 401 13.42 18.07 -0.03
N ALA A 402 12.81 16.93 0.31
CA ALA A 402 11.83 16.84 1.39
C ALA A 402 12.45 17.21 2.75
N ALA A 403 13.69 16.78 3.03
CA ALA A 403 14.44 17.16 4.23
C ALA A 403 14.63 18.67 4.33
N GLY A 404 14.96 19.35 3.23
CA GLY A 404 15.07 20.81 3.19
C GLY A 404 13.74 21.51 3.53
N VAL A 405 12.61 21.01 3.01
CA VAL A 405 11.28 21.57 3.35
C VAL A 405 10.94 21.31 4.82
N ILE A 406 11.20 20.11 5.33
CA ILE A 406 10.98 19.74 6.74
C ILE A 406 11.81 20.63 7.66
N ALA A 407 13.11 20.81 7.38
CA ALA A 407 13.99 21.66 8.16
C ALA A 407 13.45 23.10 8.21
N SER A 408 13.06 23.67 7.06
CA SER A 408 12.48 25.02 7.01
C SER A 408 11.18 25.15 7.81
N GLN A 409 10.35 24.10 7.85
CA GLN A 409 9.11 24.11 8.65
C GLN A 409 9.39 24.05 10.16
N LEU A 410 10.40 23.29 10.58
CA LEU A 410 10.81 23.21 11.98
C LEU A 410 11.54 24.49 12.42
N GLU A 411 12.38 25.06 11.57
CA GLU A 411 13.02 26.36 11.84
C GLU A 411 11.99 27.49 11.99
N ALA A 412 10.90 27.47 11.21
CA ALA A 412 9.83 28.47 11.29
C ALA A 412 9.08 28.46 12.64
N ILE A 413 9.21 27.41 13.44
CA ILE A 413 8.65 27.31 14.79
C ILE A 413 9.73 27.33 15.88
N GLY A 414 10.97 27.70 15.52
CA GLY A 414 12.05 27.94 16.47
C GLY A 414 12.89 26.71 16.82
N ILE A 415 13.01 25.73 15.94
CA ILE A 415 13.89 24.57 16.13
C ILE A 415 15.06 24.68 15.14
N HIS A 416 16.29 24.67 15.64
CA HIS A 416 17.45 24.58 14.78
C HIS A 416 17.55 23.19 14.15
N VAL A 417 17.75 23.09 12.82
CA VAL A 417 17.88 21.81 12.12
C VAL A 417 19.18 21.74 11.33
N GLU A 418 20.04 20.82 11.72
CA GLU A 418 21.25 20.47 10.98
C GLU A 418 20.96 19.31 10.04
N ILE A 419 20.91 19.53 8.72
CA ILE A 419 20.74 18.46 7.74
C ILE A 419 22.09 17.77 7.51
N VAL A 420 22.12 16.46 7.75
CA VAL A 420 23.29 15.59 7.49
C VAL A 420 22.92 14.62 6.37
N THR A 421 23.63 14.72 5.25
CA THR A 421 23.47 13.81 4.10
C THR A 421 24.56 12.76 4.11
N ALA A 422 24.19 11.48 3.98
CA ALA A 422 25.12 10.36 3.97
C ALA A 422 24.92 9.46 2.75
N GLY A 423 26.00 8.92 2.20
CA GLY A 423 25.96 8.04 1.04
C GLY A 423 25.18 6.77 1.31
N PHE A 424 24.31 6.38 0.35
CA PHE A 424 23.49 5.18 0.47
C PHE A 424 23.48 4.36 -0.83
N THR A 425 23.65 3.05 -0.68
CA THR A 425 23.45 2.06 -1.74
C THR A 425 22.44 1.03 -1.25
N LEU A 426 21.39 0.80 -2.01
CA LEU A 426 20.33 -0.15 -1.65
C LEU A 426 20.92 -1.57 -1.51
N GLY A 427 20.61 -2.23 -0.39
CA GLY A 427 21.13 -3.57 -0.08
C GLY A 427 22.55 -3.60 0.48
N ASP A 428 23.23 -2.43 0.59
CA ASP A 428 24.55 -2.34 1.20
C ASP A 428 24.48 -1.79 2.63
N SER A 429 24.53 -2.70 3.60
CA SER A 429 24.56 -2.36 5.03
C SER A 429 25.86 -1.64 5.46
N SER A 430 26.88 -1.62 4.62
CA SER A 430 28.14 -0.90 4.88
C SER A 430 28.10 0.55 4.40
N SER A 431 27.04 0.98 3.72
CA SER A 431 26.87 2.38 3.31
C SER A 431 26.86 3.31 4.51
N GLU A 432 27.41 4.51 4.34
CA GLU A 432 27.55 5.50 5.41
C GLU A 432 26.20 5.77 6.12
N TYR A 433 25.13 5.95 5.33
CA TYR A 433 23.80 6.17 5.86
C TYR A 433 23.30 5.01 6.71
N ALA A 434 23.47 3.76 6.25
CA ALA A 434 23.08 2.57 7.01
C ALA A 434 23.84 2.48 8.33
N GLN A 435 25.16 2.74 8.31
CA GLN A 435 25.97 2.75 9.53
C GLN A 435 25.58 3.88 10.49
N MET A 436 25.21 5.06 9.99
CA MET A 436 24.74 6.16 10.83
C MET A 436 23.41 5.81 11.52
N LEU A 437 22.50 5.13 10.83
CA LEU A 437 21.24 4.62 11.42
C LEU A 437 21.53 3.59 12.53
N GLU A 438 22.36 2.58 12.23
CA GLU A 438 22.71 1.52 13.20
C GLU A 438 23.42 2.08 14.44
N ASN A 439 24.32 3.04 14.26
CA ASN A 439 25.04 3.68 15.36
C ASN A 439 24.26 4.82 16.03
N LYS A 440 23.00 5.08 15.60
CA LYS A 440 22.13 6.15 16.13
C LYS A 440 22.78 7.54 16.06
N ASN A 441 23.55 7.80 15.00
CA ASN A 441 24.22 9.09 14.83
C ASN A 441 23.29 10.12 14.15
N PHE A 442 22.15 10.37 14.76
CA PHE A 442 21.12 11.33 14.35
C PHE A 442 20.23 11.67 15.56
N ASP A 443 19.46 12.76 15.48
CA ASP A 443 18.33 13.03 16.35
C ASP A 443 17.03 12.59 15.67
N ILE A 444 16.84 13.02 14.43
CA ILE A 444 15.74 12.58 13.55
C ILE A 444 16.31 12.07 12.22
N ALA A 445 15.65 11.10 11.59
CA ALA A 445 16.10 10.56 10.31
C ALA A 445 14.93 10.29 9.36
N LEU A 446 15.09 10.62 8.08
CA LEU A 446 14.12 10.26 7.04
C LEU A 446 14.46 8.91 6.45
N VAL A 447 13.55 7.96 6.58
CA VAL A 447 13.73 6.57 6.13
C VAL A 447 12.52 6.14 5.30
N GLY A 448 12.76 5.38 4.22
CA GLY A 448 11.69 4.67 3.51
C GLY A 448 11.55 3.25 4.06
N PHE A 449 10.44 2.94 4.70
CA PHE A 449 10.11 1.59 5.12
C PHE A 449 9.28 0.88 4.05
N ASN A 450 9.72 -0.31 3.65
CA ASN A 450 8.91 -1.18 2.81
C ASN A 450 8.05 -2.06 3.72
N LEU A 451 6.80 -1.64 3.92
CA LEU A 451 5.88 -2.28 4.84
C LEU A 451 5.23 -3.51 4.20
N ALA A 452 5.27 -4.63 4.91
CA ALA A 452 4.64 -5.86 4.46
C ALA A 452 3.09 -5.72 4.44
N ARG A 453 2.43 -6.47 3.56
CA ARG A 453 0.97 -6.43 3.42
C ARG A 453 0.22 -7.01 4.63
N ASP A 454 0.87 -7.87 5.40
CA ASP A 454 0.33 -8.43 6.64
C ASP A 454 0.25 -7.40 7.78
N CYS A 455 0.70 -6.15 7.53
CA CYS A 455 0.73 -5.06 8.50
C CYS A 455 1.55 -5.38 9.77
N ASP A 456 2.54 -6.28 9.69
CA ASP A 456 3.46 -6.57 10.77
C ASP A 456 4.42 -5.40 11.00
N ILE A 457 4.17 -4.61 12.05
CA ILE A 457 5.02 -3.47 12.41
C ILE A 457 6.02 -3.76 13.53
N LEU A 458 6.03 -4.97 14.07
CA LEU A 458 6.98 -5.36 15.13
C LEU A 458 8.45 -5.12 14.74
N PRO A 459 8.90 -5.39 13.50
CA PRO A 459 10.28 -5.11 13.12
C PRO A 459 10.73 -3.66 13.31
N TYR A 460 9.78 -2.71 13.38
CA TYR A 460 10.03 -1.27 13.46
C TYR A 460 9.85 -0.69 14.88
N ILE A 461 9.06 -1.35 15.76
CA ILE A 461 8.70 -0.83 17.07
C ILE A 461 9.11 -1.71 18.25
N ASP A 462 9.30 -3.03 18.03
CA ASP A 462 9.76 -3.92 19.12
C ASP A 462 11.21 -3.61 19.49
N ALA A 463 11.55 -3.76 20.77
CA ALA A 463 12.90 -3.49 21.27
C ALA A 463 13.99 -4.31 20.57
N SER A 464 13.64 -5.49 20.05
CA SER A 464 14.50 -6.38 19.26
C SER A 464 14.26 -6.28 17.77
N GLY A 465 13.43 -5.34 17.31
CA GLY A 465 13.05 -5.18 15.91
C GLY A 465 14.22 -4.78 15.03
N ALA A 466 14.39 -5.46 13.90
CA ALA A 466 15.55 -5.29 13.00
C ALA A 466 15.65 -3.88 12.40
N TYR A 467 14.55 -3.15 12.33
CA TYR A 467 14.49 -1.78 11.78
C TYR A 467 14.18 -0.72 12.83
N ASN A 468 14.23 -1.08 14.13
CA ASN A 468 14.07 -0.13 15.23
C ASN A 468 15.36 0.67 15.49
N TYR A 469 15.81 1.38 14.48
CA TYR A 469 17.06 2.17 14.52
C TYR A 469 17.06 3.24 15.62
N GLY A 470 15.90 3.81 15.94
CA GLY A 470 15.76 4.81 17.00
C GLY A 470 15.91 4.27 18.41
N GLY A 471 15.70 2.96 18.60
CA GLY A 471 15.74 2.32 19.92
C GLY A 471 14.49 2.58 20.77
N TYR A 472 13.34 2.74 20.11
CA TYR A 472 12.03 2.84 20.75
C TYR A 472 11.71 1.61 21.59
N ARG A 473 10.99 1.80 22.71
CA ARG A 473 10.55 0.73 23.60
C ARG A 473 9.19 1.07 24.21
N ASN A 474 8.20 0.28 23.88
CA ASN A 474 6.89 0.29 24.54
C ASN A 474 6.28 -1.11 24.46
N ASP A 475 6.28 -1.84 25.57
CA ASP A 475 5.79 -3.22 25.64
C ASP A 475 4.27 -3.30 25.36
N ALA A 476 3.50 -2.27 25.73
CA ALA A 476 2.07 -2.23 25.47
C ALA A 476 1.77 -2.10 23.97
N LEU A 477 2.47 -1.22 23.26
CA LEU A 477 2.31 -1.07 21.81
C LEU A 477 2.79 -2.33 21.07
N SER A 478 3.93 -2.91 21.48
CA SER A 478 4.41 -4.19 20.96
C SER A 478 3.42 -5.33 21.18
N ALA A 479 2.71 -5.35 22.33
CA ALA A 479 1.68 -6.35 22.61
C ALA A 479 0.47 -6.19 21.68
N LEU A 480 0.04 -4.96 21.36
CA LEU A 480 -1.02 -4.69 20.38
C LEU A 480 -0.63 -5.17 18.98
N ALA A 481 0.61 -4.90 18.55
CA ALA A 481 1.11 -5.41 17.27
C ALA A 481 1.15 -6.95 17.21
N ARG A 482 1.56 -7.60 18.33
CA ARG A 482 1.50 -9.07 18.43
C ARG A 482 0.06 -9.59 18.40
N SER A 483 -0.90 -8.86 18.99
CA SER A 483 -2.32 -9.24 18.94
C SER A 483 -2.85 -9.22 17.51
N LEU A 484 -2.46 -8.22 16.70
CA LEU A 484 -2.78 -8.17 15.26
C LEU A 484 -2.19 -9.38 14.53
N ASN A 485 -0.90 -9.66 14.72
CA ASN A 485 -0.21 -10.77 14.04
C ASN A 485 -0.75 -12.15 14.40
N THR A 486 -1.38 -12.29 15.57
CA THR A 486 -1.91 -13.58 16.07
C THR A 486 -3.42 -13.68 16.03
N ALA A 487 -4.11 -12.69 15.49
CA ALA A 487 -5.57 -12.69 15.34
C ALA A 487 -6.03 -13.83 14.41
N ARG A 488 -7.08 -14.56 14.83
CA ARG A 488 -7.49 -15.81 14.17
C ARG A 488 -8.51 -15.66 13.06
N ASP A 489 -9.16 -14.50 13.01
CA ASP A 489 -10.16 -14.17 12.01
C ASP A 489 -10.12 -12.67 11.66
N GLU A 490 -10.86 -12.28 10.63
CA GLU A 490 -10.89 -10.91 10.14
C GLU A 490 -11.43 -9.91 11.17
N ALA A 491 -12.39 -10.31 11.99
CA ALA A 491 -12.99 -9.43 13.00
C ALA A 491 -11.97 -9.11 14.10
N ALA A 492 -11.26 -10.14 14.59
CA ALA A 492 -10.18 -9.98 15.55
C ALA A 492 -9.01 -9.16 14.97
N CYS A 493 -8.68 -9.34 13.68
CA CYS A 493 -7.67 -8.51 13.00
C CYS A 493 -8.06 -7.04 12.97
N ARG A 494 -9.32 -6.72 12.62
CA ARG A 494 -9.81 -5.34 12.60
C ARG A 494 -9.78 -4.70 13.98
N GLU A 495 -10.25 -5.41 15.00
CA GLU A 495 -10.22 -4.93 16.39
C GLU A 495 -8.79 -4.65 16.87
N ALA A 496 -7.87 -5.59 16.62
CA ALA A 496 -6.48 -5.45 16.98
C ALA A 496 -5.78 -4.31 16.19
N ALA A 497 -6.08 -4.17 14.89
CA ALA A 497 -5.56 -3.10 14.06
C ALA A 497 -6.07 -1.73 14.51
N ASP A 498 -7.34 -1.62 14.88
CA ASP A 498 -7.93 -0.39 15.41
C ASP A 498 -7.24 0.04 16.71
N ALA A 499 -7.09 -0.89 17.66
CA ALA A 499 -6.42 -0.63 18.92
C ALA A 499 -4.94 -0.22 18.71
N LEU A 500 -4.25 -0.93 17.81
CA LEU A 500 -2.85 -0.64 17.47
C LEU A 500 -2.69 0.76 16.90
N GLN A 501 -3.51 1.14 15.92
CA GLN A 501 -3.43 2.44 15.26
C GLN A 501 -3.71 3.59 16.22
N MET A 502 -4.72 3.46 17.08
CA MET A 502 -5.03 4.50 18.06
C MET A 502 -3.90 4.67 19.08
N SER A 503 -3.32 3.58 19.58
CA SER A 503 -2.18 3.64 20.50
C SER A 503 -0.91 4.15 19.81
N PHE A 504 -0.72 3.82 18.52
CA PHE A 504 0.42 4.30 17.73
C PHE A 504 0.43 5.82 17.59
N VAL A 505 -0.71 6.45 17.25
CA VAL A 505 -0.78 7.90 17.10
C VAL A 505 -0.69 8.62 18.43
N GLU A 506 -1.12 8.01 19.53
CA GLU A 506 -0.99 8.57 20.88
C GLU A 506 0.48 8.60 21.34
N ASP A 507 1.20 7.50 21.16
CA ASP A 507 2.61 7.39 21.60
C ASP A 507 3.61 7.88 20.54
N LEU A 508 3.26 7.76 19.26
CA LEU A 508 4.03 8.23 18.11
C LEU A 508 5.49 7.74 18.10
N PRO A 509 5.75 6.43 17.97
CA PRO A 509 7.11 5.87 17.96
C PRO A 509 7.99 6.42 16.85
N PHE A 510 7.39 6.79 15.73
CA PHE A 510 7.94 7.56 14.62
C PHE A 510 6.79 8.26 13.89
N ILE A 511 7.07 9.28 13.11
CA ILE A 511 6.05 9.92 12.28
C ILE A 511 5.99 9.18 10.94
N THR A 512 4.84 8.60 10.61
CA THR A 512 4.54 8.23 9.23
C THR A 512 4.19 9.50 8.48
N LEU A 513 5.02 9.89 7.51
CA LEU A 513 4.80 11.13 6.76
C LEU A 513 3.78 10.91 5.65
N TYR A 514 4.03 9.93 4.80
CA TYR A 514 3.18 9.59 3.65
C TYR A 514 3.59 8.25 3.03
N PHE A 515 2.66 7.63 2.32
CA PHE A 515 2.93 6.53 1.39
C PHE A 515 3.19 7.08 0.00
N ARG A 516 4.21 6.56 -0.69
CA ARG A 516 4.51 6.92 -2.08
C ARG A 516 3.51 6.30 -3.03
N LEU A 517 3.31 6.94 -4.18
CA LEU A 517 2.53 6.39 -5.29
C LEU A 517 3.45 6.08 -6.47
N SER A 518 3.20 4.96 -7.14
CA SER A 518 3.63 4.68 -8.51
C SER A 518 2.48 4.92 -9.48
N SER A 519 2.71 4.77 -10.78
CA SER A 519 1.67 4.88 -11.79
C SER A 519 1.76 3.78 -12.82
N ILE A 520 0.59 3.41 -13.32
CA ILE A 520 0.42 2.71 -14.58
C ILE A 520 -0.02 3.75 -15.62
N LEU A 521 0.82 3.97 -16.64
CA LEU A 521 0.43 4.71 -17.83
C LEU A 521 0.00 3.70 -18.88
N TYR A 522 -1.17 3.88 -19.47
CA TYR A 522 -1.68 2.98 -20.49
C TYR A 522 -2.42 3.74 -21.57
N HIS A 523 -2.31 3.24 -22.80
CA HIS A 523 -2.97 3.83 -23.95
C HIS A 523 -4.49 3.83 -23.74
N ALA A 524 -5.17 4.87 -24.22
CA ALA A 524 -6.61 5.03 -24.04
C ALA A 524 -7.44 3.87 -24.62
N SER A 525 -6.89 3.10 -25.56
CA SER A 525 -7.50 1.87 -26.08
C SER A 525 -7.43 0.67 -25.13
N VAL A 526 -6.54 0.69 -24.14
CA VAL A 526 -6.47 -0.38 -23.14
C VAL A 526 -7.51 -0.09 -22.06
N LYS A 527 -8.34 -1.06 -21.77
CA LYS A 527 -9.46 -0.97 -20.82
C LYS A 527 -9.42 -2.10 -19.81
N GLY A 528 -10.29 -2.04 -18.81
CA GLY A 528 -10.44 -3.09 -17.81
C GLY A 528 -9.43 -3.02 -16.67
N LEU A 529 -8.56 -1.99 -16.64
CA LEU A 529 -7.71 -1.72 -15.49
C LEU A 529 -8.56 -1.17 -14.36
N GLU A 530 -8.53 -1.85 -13.22
CA GLU A 530 -9.21 -1.44 -12.00
C GLU A 530 -8.18 -1.51 -10.87
N SER A 531 -8.23 -0.64 -9.91
CA SER A 531 -7.55 -0.66 -8.59
C SER A 531 -6.33 -1.59 -8.44
N GLU A 532 -5.35 -1.51 -9.34
CA GLU A 532 -4.13 -2.31 -9.25
C GLU A 532 -3.30 -1.90 -8.03
N ARG A 533 -2.56 -2.85 -7.43
CA ARG A 533 -1.75 -2.61 -6.24
C ARG A 533 -0.40 -3.29 -6.34
N GLU A 534 0.64 -2.59 -5.89
CA GLU A 534 1.96 -3.21 -5.73
C GLU A 534 1.96 -4.36 -4.69
N PRO A 535 2.82 -5.38 -4.88
CA PRO A 535 3.81 -5.51 -5.94
C PRO A 535 3.29 -6.16 -7.23
N ASP A 536 2.09 -6.71 -7.26
CA ASP A 536 1.52 -7.39 -8.42
C ASP A 536 0.59 -6.45 -9.19
N LEU A 537 1.16 -5.68 -10.10
CA LEU A 537 0.46 -4.70 -10.94
C LEU A 537 -0.30 -5.35 -12.12
N MET A 538 -0.21 -6.68 -12.28
CA MET A 538 -0.84 -7.42 -13.38
C MET A 538 -1.84 -8.47 -12.85
N SER A 539 -2.17 -8.44 -11.57
CA SER A 539 -3.07 -9.43 -10.93
C SER A 539 -4.44 -9.55 -11.61
N ASN A 540 -4.90 -8.47 -12.24
CA ASN A 540 -6.18 -8.35 -12.92
C ASN A 540 -6.09 -8.37 -14.45
N ILE A 541 -4.94 -8.70 -15.03
CA ILE A 541 -4.71 -8.60 -16.47
C ILE A 541 -5.69 -9.43 -17.32
N ALA A 542 -6.26 -10.49 -16.78
CA ALA A 542 -7.28 -11.28 -17.45
C ALA A 542 -8.55 -10.47 -17.79
N ASN A 543 -8.79 -9.38 -17.08
CA ASN A 543 -9.91 -8.46 -17.31
C ASN A 543 -9.56 -7.31 -18.26
N TRP A 544 -8.28 -7.15 -18.61
CA TRP A 544 -7.86 -6.10 -19.52
C TRP A 544 -8.24 -6.46 -20.97
N TYR A 545 -8.64 -5.47 -21.75
CA TYR A 545 -8.96 -5.65 -23.17
C TYR A 545 -8.53 -4.44 -23.98
N ILE A 546 -8.40 -4.63 -25.29
CA ILE A 546 -8.00 -3.58 -26.22
C ILE A 546 -9.23 -3.19 -27.05
N GLU A 547 -9.68 -1.96 -26.89
CA GLU A 547 -10.75 -1.37 -27.68
C GLU A 547 -10.16 -0.92 -29.03
N SER A 548 -10.77 -1.37 -30.12
CA SER A 548 -10.34 -1.09 -31.52
C SER A 548 -10.74 0.29 -32.00
#